data_b45951bf7d9fdcadfdd4aebc793a8ecd
#
_entry.id   b45951bf7d9fdcadfdd4aebc793a8ecd
#
_cell.length_a   1.000
_cell.length_b   1.000
_cell.length_c   1.000
_cell.angle_alpha   90.00
_cell.angle_beta   90.00
_cell.angle_gamma   90.00
#
_symmetry.space_group_name_H-M   'P 1'
#
loop_
_entity.id
_entity.type
_entity.pdbx_description
1 polymer ?
#
loop_
_entity_poly.entity_id
_entity_poly.type
_entity_poly.pdbx_seq_one_letter_code
_entity_poly.pdbx_strand_id
1 'polypeptide(L)'
;MKISILGTNGFLSTAIAKYANEVGWTLNMYGLDAPIDCEYSNFYKVNLMDAELDCSGLMDSDLIIYAIGAGIQANLKEGLNLIYNLNVTAPVTICNKLKELNYQGRFVTFG
;
A
#
# COMPACT_ATOMS: atom_id res chain seq x y z
N MET A 1 -12.96 12.00 2.04
CA MET A 1 -12.52 10.80 1.28
C MET A 1 -11.72 9.90 2.19
N LYS A 2 -11.88 8.61 2.04
CA LYS A 2 -11.13 7.62 2.79
C LYS A 2 -10.10 6.98 1.87
N ILE A 3 -8.83 7.10 2.24
CA ILE A 3 -7.72 6.57 1.45
C ILE A 3 -6.98 5.51 2.25
N SER A 4 -6.60 4.42 1.59
CA SER A 4 -5.71 3.41 2.13
C SER A 4 -4.41 3.40 1.36
N ILE A 5 -3.29 3.49 2.06
CA ILE A 5 -1.96 3.43 1.48
C ILE A 5 -1.31 2.11 1.88
N LEU A 6 -0.92 1.32 0.89
CA LEU A 6 -0.21 0.06 1.08
C LEU A 6 1.27 0.33 0.94
N GLY A 7 1.97 0.32 2.05
CA GLY A 7 3.38 0.68 2.16
C GLY A 7 3.59 1.81 3.13
N THR A 8 4.68 1.74 3.89
CA THR A 8 5.02 2.74 4.90
C THR A 8 6.48 3.13 4.80
N ASN A 9 6.79 4.33 5.28
CA ASN A 9 8.16 4.84 5.43
C ASN A 9 8.96 4.98 4.13
N GLY A 10 8.30 4.87 2.97
CA GLY A 10 8.91 5.19 1.69
C GLY A 10 8.70 6.67 1.37
N PHE A 11 9.47 7.16 0.42
CA PHE A 11 9.36 8.56 -0.02
C PHE A 11 7.95 8.88 -0.52
N LEU A 12 7.43 8.04 -1.41
CA LEU A 12 6.15 8.29 -2.03
C LEU A 12 4.99 8.12 -1.06
N SER A 13 4.99 7.04 -0.26
CA SER A 13 3.93 6.81 0.72
C SER A 13 3.86 7.92 1.75
N THR A 14 5.01 8.42 2.20
CA THR A 14 5.07 9.53 3.16
C THR A 14 4.55 10.82 2.54
N ALA A 15 4.93 11.12 1.31
CA ALA A 15 4.47 12.32 0.61
C ALA A 15 2.96 12.31 0.40
N ILE A 16 2.41 11.18 -0.02
CA ILE A 16 0.96 11.04 -0.22
C ILE A 16 0.22 11.14 1.12
N ALA A 17 0.77 10.51 2.17
CA ALA A 17 0.18 10.58 3.51
C ALA A 17 0.11 12.01 4.02
N LYS A 18 1.16 12.79 3.85
CA LYS A 18 1.18 14.19 4.25
C LYS A 18 0.13 15.01 3.51
N TYR A 19 -0.02 14.77 2.21
CA TYR A 19 -1.07 15.42 1.43
C TYR A 19 -2.46 15.05 1.93
N ALA A 20 -2.71 13.77 2.19
CA ALA A 20 -4.01 13.31 2.68
C ALA A 20 -4.37 13.96 4.02
N ASN A 21 -3.40 14.09 4.92
CA ASN A 21 -3.59 14.77 6.20
C ASN A 21 -3.91 16.24 6.00
N GLU A 22 -3.21 16.89 5.09
CA GLU A 22 -3.35 18.33 4.81
C GLU A 22 -4.76 18.64 4.29
N VAL A 23 -5.32 17.79 3.45
CA VAL A 23 -6.67 17.99 2.91
C VAL A 23 -7.78 17.36 3.77
N GLY A 24 -7.42 16.77 4.91
CA GLY A 24 -8.41 16.28 5.87
C GLY A 24 -9.03 14.93 5.55
N TRP A 25 -8.38 14.12 4.73
CA TRP A 25 -8.89 12.78 4.42
C TRP A 25 -8.64 11.80 5.56
N THR A 26 -9.51 10.81 5.71
CA THR A 26 -9.25 9.67 6.59
C THR A 26 -8.17 8.80 5.95
N LEU A 27 -7.09 8.56 6.67
CA LEU A 27 -5.93 7.86 6.16
C LEU A 27 -5.67 6.58 6.92
N ASN A 28 -5.74 5.46 6.23
CA ASN A 28 -5.34 4.15 6.75
C ASN A 28 -4.05 3.71 6.06
N MET A 29 -3.08 3.28 6.84
CA MET A 29 -1.79 2.83 6.32
C MET A 29 -1.54 1.38 6.69
N TYR A 30 -0.96 0.64 5.76
CA TYR A 30 -0.70 -0.78 5.87
C TYR A 30 0.75 -1.06 5.54
N GLY A 31 1.43 -1.83 6.36
CA GLY A 31 2.83 -2.18 6.12
C GLY A 31 3.43 -2.99 7.26
N LEU A 32 4.72 -3.27 7.16
CA LEU A 32 5.44 -4.02 8.19
C LEU A 32 5.76 -3.16 9.41
N ASP A 33 6.06 -1.89 9.21
CA ASP A 33 6.46 -0.97 10.26
C ASP A 33 5.55 0.25 10.29
N ALA A 34 5.27 0.74 11.48
CA ALA A 34 4.45 1.92 11.65
C ALA A 34 5.10 3.15 10.98
N PRO A 35 4.29 4.05 10.39
CA PRO A 35 4.83 5.28 9.82
C PRO A 35 5.53 6.14 10.86
N ILE A 36 6.69 6.69 10.49
CA ILE A 36 7.53 7.50 11.38
C ILE A 36 7.35 9.00 11.10
N ASP A 37 7.30 9.38 9.82
CA ASP A 37 7.39 10.78 9.40
C ASP A 37 6.06 11.37 8.96
N CYS A 38 4.95 10.73 9.28
CA CYS A 38 3.63 11.26 8.93
C CYS A 38 2.59 10.84 9.96
N GLU A 39 1.51 11.61 10.04
CA GLU A 39 0.34 11.25 10.83
C GLU A 39 -0.57 10.34 10.02
N TYR A 40 -1.43 9.60 10.70
CA TYR A 40 -2.38 8.70 10.08
C TYR A 40 -3.57 8.49 11.00
N SER A 41 -4.71 8.08 10.43
CA SER A 41 -5.89 7.75 11.22
C SER A 41 -5.77 6.38 11.87
N ASN A 42 -5.36 5.39 11.08
CA ASN A 42 -5.15 4.01 11.54
C ASN A 42 -3.94 3.40 10.84
N PHE A 43 -3.24 2.52 11.55
CA PHE A 43 -2.16 1.72 10.99
C PHE A 43 -2.44 0.25 11.22
N TYR A 44 -2.26 -0.56 10.17
CA TYR A 44 -2.43 -2.00 10.22
C TYR A 44 -1.13 -2.68 9.82
N LYS A 45 -0.58 -3.47 10.74
CA LYS A 45 0.65 -4.21 10.47
C LYS A 45 0.31 -5.46 9.65
N VAL A 46 0.79 -5.48 8.41
CA VAL A 46 0.55 -6.59 7.48
C VAL A 46 1.78 -6.81 6.61
N ASN A 47 1.92 -8.04 6.12
CA ASN A 47 2.89 -8.35 5.07
C ASN A 47 2.15 -8.32 3.74
N LEU A 48 2.41 -7.31 2.93
CA LEU A 48 1.70 -7.13 1.65
C LEU A 48 2.06 -8.18 0.60
N MET A 49 3.10 -8.96 0.84
CA MET A 49 3.49 -10.09 -0.02
C MET A 49 2.83 -11.40 0.38
N ASP A 50 2.07 -11.41 1.47
CA ASP A 50 1.38 -12.62 1.94
C ASP A 50 0.24 -12.96 0.97
N ALA A 51 0.29 -14.15 0.38
CA ALA A 51 -0.75 -14.61 -0.54
C ALA A 51 -2.11 -14.78 0.16
N GLU A 52 -2.11 -14.93 1.48
CA GLU A 52 -3.33 -15.07 2.29
C GLU A 52 -3.82 -13.74 2.85
N LEU A 53 -3.26 -12.62 2.40
CA LEU A 53 -3.64 -11.30 2.86
C LEU A 53 -5.15 -11.07 2.71
N ASP A 54 -5.79 -10.69 3.80
CA ASP A 54 -7.21 -10.36 3.79
C ASP A 54 -7.39 -8.91 3.34
N CYS A 55 -7.99 -8.73 2.17
CA CYS A 55 -8.22 -7.41 1.61
C CYS A 55 -9.59 -6.83 1.95
N SER A 56 -10.40 -7.53 2.76
CA SER A 56 -11.75 -7.06 3.07
C SER A 56 -11.77 -5.69 3.76
N GLY A 57 -10.78 -5.40 4.58
CA GLY A 57 -10.67 -4.11 5.26
C GLY A 57 -10.38 -2.93 4.33
N LEU A 58 -10.01 -3.20 3.08
CA LEU A 58 -9.76 -2.16 2.09
C LEU A 58 -11.02 -1.75 1.33
N MET A 59 -12.11 -2.51 1.47
CA MET A 59 -13.30 -2.37 0.63
C MET A 59 -14.04 -1.05 0.81
N ASP A 60 -13.95 -0.42 1.97
CA ASP A 60 -14.61 0.85 2.23
C ASP A 60 -13.74 2.06 1.88
N SER A 61 -12.56 1.83 1.30
CA SER A 61 -11.71 2.92 0.84
C SER A 61 -12.20 3.47 -0.49
N ASP A 62 -12.21 4.79 -0.65
CA ASP A 62 -12.50 5.43 -1.93
C ASP A 62 -11.32 5.26 -2.89
N LEU A 63 -10.12 5.23 -2.34
CA LEU A 63 -8.88 5.13 -3.09
C LEU A 63 -7.90 4.23 -2.34
N ILE A 64 -7.30 3.29 -3.03
CA ILE A 64 -6.23 2.45 -2.52
C ILE A 64 -4.99 2.71 -3.35
N ILE A 65 -3.89 3.06 -2.68
CA ILE A 65 -2.62 3.34 -3.34
C ILE A 65 -1.59 2.31 -2.89
N TYR A 66 -1.04 1.57 -3.84
CA TYR A 66 0.09 0.68 -3.60
C TYR A 66 1.37 1.47 -3.82
N ALA A 67 2.03 1.82 -2.72
CA ALA A 67 3.18 2.72 -2.72
C ALA A 67 4.46 2.03 -2.25
N ILE A 68 4.56 0.73 -2.44
CA ILE A 68 5.78 -0.02 -2.17
C ILE A 68 6.60 -0.05 -3.44
N GLY A 69 7.85 0.39 -3.36
CA GLY A 69 8.81 0.25 -4.44
C GLY A 69 10.04 -0.48 -3.93
N ALA A 70 10.43 -1.51 -4.62
CA ALA A 70 11.71 -2.14 -4.39
C ALA A 70 12.53 -2.02 -5.67
N GLY A 71 13.82 -1.89 -5.55
CA GLY A 71 14.70 -1.93 -6.70
C GLY A 71 15.53 -0.69 -6.94
N ILE A 72 15.02 0.49 -6.70
CA ILE A 72 15.78 1.72 -6.96
C ILE A 72 16.85 1.93 -5.89
N GLN A 73 16.50 1.66 -4.66
CA GLN A 73 17.42 1.68 -3.54
C GLN A 73 17.69 0.29 -3.02
N ALA A 74 17.19 -0.68 -3.73
CA ALA A 74 17.32 -2.03 -3.29
C ALA A 74 18.76 -2.37 -3.21
N ASN A 75 19.15 -2.72 -2.06
CA ASN A 75 20.27 -3.52 -1.89
C ASN A 75 20.02 -4.76 -2.75
N LEU A 76 20.76 -4.88 -3.85
CA LEU A 76 20.63 -6.00 -4.78
C LEU A 76 20.78 -7.37 -4.09
N LYS A 77 21.22 -7.38 -2.82
CA LYS A 77 21.26 -8.58 -2.01
C LYS A 77 19.92 -9.24 -1.79
N GLU A 78 18.83 -8.50 -1.94
CA GLU A 78 17.48 -9.05 -1.75
C GLU A 78 16.99 -9.86 -2.94
N GLY A 79 17.71 -9.77 -4.06
CA GLY A 79 17.43 -10.58 -5.22
C GLY A 79 16.32 -10.06 -6.12
N LEU A 80 16.39 -10.47 -7.38
CA LEU A 80 15.42 -10.06 -8.39
C LEU A 80 14.00 -10.58 -8.11
N ASN A 81 13.90 -11.73 -7.45
CA ASN A 81 12.59 -12.33 -7.11
C ASN A 81 11.82 -11.44 -6.14
N LEU A 82 12.48 -10.89 -5.12
CA LEU A 82 11.82 -9.99 -4.19
C LEU A 82 11.37 -8.71 -4.88
N ILE A 83 12.22 -8.15 -5.72
CA ILE A 83 11.90 -6.94 -6.49
C ILE A 83 10.67 -7.19 -7.37
N TYR A 84 10.67 -8.30 -8.10
CA TYR A 84 9.54 -8.67 -8.95
C TYR A 84 8.27 -8.87 -8.13
N ASN A 85 8.36 -9.58 -7.01
CA ASN A 85 7.20 -9.84 -6.17
C ASN A 85 6.59 -8.57 -5.59
N LEU A 86 7.44 -7.62 -5.15
CA LEU A 86 6.94 -6.35 -4.61
C LEU A 86 6.36 -5.45 -5.69
N ASN A 87 6.96 -5.42 -6.88
CA ASN A 87 6.57 -4.47 -7.91
C ASN A 87 5.47 -4.99 -8.84
N VAL A 88 5.32 -6.30 -8.97
CA VAL A 88 4.38 -6.92 -9.92
C VAL A 88 3.45 -7.90 -9.23
N THR A 89 3.97 -8.93 -8.59
CA THR A 89 3.15 -10.04 -8.07
C THR A 89 2.18 -9.57 -6.98
N ALA A 90 2.68 -8.83 -5.99
CA ALA A 90 1.84 -8.40 -4.87
C ALA A 90 0.73 -7.44 -5.31
N PRO A 91 1.00 -6.38 -6.08
CA PRO A 91 -0.10 -5.50 -6.50
C PRO A 91 -1.11 -6.19 -7.41
N VAL A 92 -0.68 -7.10 -8.28
CA VAL A 92 -1.60 -7.86 -9.13
C VAL A 92 -2.48 -8.78 -8.28
N THR A 93 -1.89 -9.47 -7.31
CA THR A 93 -2.63 -10.35 -6.40
C THR A 93 -3.68 -9.56 -5.62
N ILE A 94 -3.30 -8.43 -5.07
CA ILE A 94 -4.21 -7.57 -4.30
C ILE A 94 -5.34 -7.05 -5.21
N CYS A 95 -5.01 -6.60 -6.41
CA CYS A 95 -5.99 -6.13 -7.37
C CYS A 95 -7.01 -7.22 -7.71
N ASN A 96 -6.56 -8.45 -7.93
CA ASN A 96 -7.45 -9.57 -8.21
C ASN A 96 -8.35 -9.91 -7.03
N LYS A 97 -7.83 -9.88 -5.81
CA LYS A 97 -8.64 -10.08 -4.60
C LYS A 97 -9.72 -9.02 -4.45
N LEU A 98 -9.39 -7.76 -4.72
CA LEU A 98 -10.36 -6.66 -4.67
C LEU A 98 -11.45 -6.84 -5.72
N LYS A 99 -11.10 -7.30 -6.93
CA LYS A 99 -12.09 -7.62 -7.97
C LYS A 99 -13.03 -8.73 -7.54
N GLU A 100 -12.50 -9.78 -6.93
CA GLU A 100 -13.32 -10.88 -6.44
C GLU A 100 -14.29 -10.42 -5.35
N LEU A 101 -13.90 -9.45 -4.54
CA LEU A 101 -14.73 -8.84 -3.52
C LEU A 101 -15.65 -7.75 -4.06
N ASN A 102 -15.59 -7.47 -5.35
CA ASN A 102 -16.44 -6.46 -6.00
C ASN A 102 -16.13 -5.02 -5.58
N TYR A 103 -14.86 -4.70 -5.38
CA TYR A 103 -14.44 -3.37 -4.99
C TYR A 103 -14.81 -2.34 -6.06
N GLN A 104 -15.44 -1.23 -5.63
CA GLN A 104 -15.96 -0.20 -6.52
C GLN A 104 -15.10 1.08 -6.56
N GLY A 105 -14.10 1.17 -5.72
CA GLY A 105 -13.19 2.31 -5.69
C GLY A 105 -12.07 2.23 -6.71
N ARG A 106 -11.01 2.99 -6.48
CA ARG A 106 -9.84 3.03 -7.36
C ARG A 106 -8.64 2.40 -6.70
N PHE A 107 -7.90 1.63 -7.47
CA PHE A 107 -6.63 1.02 -7.06
C PHE A 107 -5.53 1.55 -7.97
N VAL A 108 -4.52 2.17 -7.37
CA VAL A 108 -3.42 2.83 -8.11
C VAL A 108 -2.09 2.21 -7.71
N THR A 109 -1.27 1.92 -8.68
CA THR A 109 0.12 1.48 -8.48
C THR A 109 1.05 2.41 -9.22
N PHE A 110 2.31 2.42 -8.80
CA PHE A 110 3.38 3.15 -9.45
C PHE A 110 4.39 2.13 -10.00
N GLY A 111 4.52 2.10 -11.28
CA GLY A 111 5.39 1.15 -11.96
C GLY A 111 6.74 1.69 -12.30
#